data_eea514b9993ff0bdf0f4cdbc0e70897d
#
_entry.id   eea514b9993ff0bdf0f4cdbc0e70897d
#
_cell.length_a   1.000
_cell.length_b   1.000
_cell.length_c   1.000
_cell.angle_alpha   90.00
_cell.angle_beta   90.00
_cell.angle_gamma   90.00
#
_symmetry.space_group_name_H-M   'P 1'
#
loop_
_entity.id
_entity.type
_entity.pdbx_description
1 polymer ?
#
loop_
_entity_poly.entity_id
_entity_poly.type
_entity_poly.pdbx_seq_one_letter_code
_entity_poly.pdbx_strand_id
1 'polypeptide(L)'
;MTFINLTGLEIHQFWPWTFLRRKQTFPTVVDQENYNLDSEIDRIAILRQISTPTRLTYVPDLLFYQLVPNPEDIGSGPPRYYRLWEETGFSTNLAADDTIYVVSSSTSDGSAFNVRVVGRNSSGEVVVETLILNGTTNVTSTTTWDSDGLMQISKSAATTGTISCRRTTEATLLSELEPDNLAPRFKRLSLFPIPSAAVTMYLEYFERYRYLVHDTDVPQIDAQWNWVLREGALSKAWEYKQNEQLMLAHRAIFEQGLIRMREQDSRNVDYVPVLQPRRLVSSIVKRYADSISNSFPVYGVGA
;
A
#
# COMPACT_ATOMS: atom_id res chain seq x y z
N MET A 1 7.59 -12.54 19.07
CA MET A 1 7.23 -11.65 17.94
C MET A 1 6.22 -12.29 16.98
N THR A 2 6.41 -13.52 16.50
CA THR A 2 5.54 -14.12 15.45
C THR A 2 4.03 -14.06 15.77
N PHE A 3 3.57 -14.48 16.94
CA PHE A 3 2.14 -14.45 17.29
C PHE A 3 1.58 -13.03 17.40
N ILE A 4 2.39 -12.07 17.87
CA ILE A 4 1.99 -10.66 17.94
C ILE A 4 1.80 -10.10 16.54
N ASN A 5 2.73 -10.36 15.62
CA ASN A 5 2.64 -9.91 14.23
C ASN A 5 1.45 -10.52 13.50
N LEU A 6 1.20 -11.82 13.66
CA LEU A 6 0.02 -12.47 13.08
C LEU A 6 -1.30 -11.87 13.60
N THR A 7 -1.35 -11.53 14.88
CA THR A 7 -2.52 -10.89 15.48
C THR A 7 -2.66 -9.44 15.01
N GLY A 8 -1.55 -8.70 14.94
CA GLY A 8 -1.53 -7.34 14.42
C GLY A 8 -2.04 -7.27 12.97
N LEU A 9 -1.60 -8.21 12.13
CA LEU A 9 -2.09 -8.33 10.74
C LEU A 9 -3.59 -8.66 10.70
N GLU A 10 -4.09 -9.55 11.58
CA GLU A 10 -5.51 -9.89 11.69
C GLU A 10 -6.35 -8.66 12.09
N ILE A 11 -5.88 -7.87 13.05
CA ILE A 11 -6.52 -6.62 13.45
C ILE A 11 -6.56 -5.65 12.26
N HIS A 12 -5.44 -5.48 11.58
CA HIS A 12 -5.31 -4.57 10.44
C HIS A 12 -6.29 -4.93 9.31
N GLN A 13 -6.46 -6.21 9.00
CA GLN A 13 -7.36 -6.70 7.95
C GLN A 13 -8.85 -6.64 8.33
N PHE A 14 -9.16 -6.61 9.63
CA PHE A 14 -10.54 -6.70 10.13
C PHE A 14 -11.38 -5.48 9.77
N TRP A 15 -10.80 -4.27 9.80
CA TRP A 15 -11.52 -3.01 9.60
C TRP A 15 -10.63 -1.94 8.95
N PRO A 16 -11.18 -1.02 8.15
CA PRO A 16 -10.43 0.14 7.63
C PRO A 16 -10.25 1.21 8.72
N TRP A 17 -9.35 0.93 9.65
CA TRP A 17 -9.12 1.74 10.84
C TRP A 17 -8.73 3.18 10.52
N THR A 18 -9.28 4.16 11.24
CA THR A 18 -8.95 5.58 11.06
C THR A 18 -7.50 5.89 11.45
N PHE A 19 -6.93 5.17 12.42
CA PHE A 19 -5.54 5.34 12.84
C PHE A 19 -4.51 4.91 11.77
N LEU A 20 -4.91 4.11 10.79
CA LEU A 20 -4.07 3.72 9.64
C LEU A 20 -4.17 4.71 8.48
N ARG A 21 -5.06 5.69 8.57
CA ARG A 21 -5.29 6.64 7.49
C ARG A 21 -4.19 7.68 7.45
N ARG A 22 -3.58 7.84 6.28
CA ARG A 22 -2.50 8.78 6.01
C ARG A 22 -2.84 9.64 4.80
N LYS A 23 -2.12 10.74 4.67
CA LYS A 23 -2.30 11.70 3.59
C LYS A 23 -0.96 12.03 2.97
N GLN A 24 -0.93 12.07 1.66
CA GLN A 24 0.25 12.43 0.88
C GLN A 24 -0.15 13.26 -0.33
N THR A 25 0.77 14.04 -0.84
CA THR A 25 0.62 14.75 -2.10
C THR A 25 1.78 14.41 -3.01
N PHE A 26 1.50 14.29 -4.31
CA PHE A 26 2.53 14.12 -5.32
C PHE A 26 2.18 14.93 -6.57
N PRO A 27 3.19 15.48 -7.28
CA PRO A 27 2.97 16.16 -8.55
C PRO A 27 2.81 15.13 -9.66
N THR A 28 1.93 15.39 -10.62
CA THR A 28 1.94 14.69 -11.91
C THR A 28 2.96 15.30 -12.85
N VAL A 29 3.45 14.49 -13.77
CA VAL A 29 4.34 14.91 -14.87
C VAL A 29 3.54 14.88 -16.16
N VAL A 30 3.78 15.87 -17.03
CA VAL A 30 3.13 15.92 -18.35
C VAL A 30 3.49 14.68 -19.16
N ASP A 31 2.51 14.09 -19.81
CA ASP A 31 2.62 12.89 -20.65
C ASP A 31 3.09 11.63 -19.91
N GLN A 32 3.09 11.63 -18.59
CA GLN A 32 3.38 10.44 -17.78
C GLN A 32 2.08 9.78 -17.32
N GLU A 33 1.89 8.53 -17.70
CA GLU A 33 0.74 7.71 -17.32
C GLU A 33 0.89 7.08 -15.93
N ASN A 34 2.06 6.48 -15.66
CA ASN A 34 2.30 5.59 -14.53
C ASN A 34 3.12 6.26 -13.43
N TYR A 35 2.69 6.09 -12.20
CA TYR A 35 3.32 6.62 -10.99
C TYR A 35 3.54 5.49 -9.99
N ASN A 36 4.75 5.41 -9.44
CA ASN A 36 5.03 4.49 -8.36
C ASN A 36 4.64 5.13 -7.03
N LEU A 37 3.88 4.40 -6.24
CA LEU A 37 3.48 4.81 -4.90
C LEU A 37 4.39 4.15 -3.86
N ASP A 38 4.52 4.80 -2.71
CA ASP A 38 5.32 4.29 -1.60
C ASP A 38 4.85 2.89 -1.16
N SER A 39 5.80 2.07 -0.72
CA SER A 39 5.55 0.69 -0.26
C SER A 39 4.63 0.61 0.95
N GLU A 40 4.55 1.68 1.74
CA GLU A 40 3.66 1.80 2.90
C GLU A 40 2.18 1.85 2.52
N ILE A 41 1.84 2.10 1.27
CA ILE A 41 0.44 2.24 0.82
C ILE A 41 -0.18 0.87 0.63
N ASP A 42 -1.15 0.54 1.49
CA ASP A 42 -1.95 -0.69 1.33
C ASP A 42 -3.13 -0.46 0.41
N ARG A 43 -3.95 0.53 0.68
CA ARG A 43 -5.18 0.80 -0.07
C ARG A 43 -5.45 2.29 -0.18
N ILE A 44 -5.80 2.75 -1.38
CA ILE A 44 -6.23 4.12 -1.62
C ILE A 44 -7.66 4.31 -1.13
N ALA A 45 -7.87 5.31 -0.27
CA ALA A 45 -9.19 5.74 0.17
C ALA A 45 -9.75 6.85 -0.73
N ILE A 46 -8.93 7.84 -1.05
CA ILE A 46 -9.30 9.00 -1.87
C ILE A 46 -8.12 9.41 -2.73
N LEU A 47 -8.36 9.59 -4.02
CA LEU A 47 -7.44 10.24 -4.95
C LEU A 47 -8.17 11.38 -5.64
N ARG A 48 -7.60 12.59 -5.60
CA ARG A 48 -8.16 13.78 -6.26
C ARG A 48 -7.09 14.79 -6.62
N GLN A 49 -7.39 15.68 -7.53
CA GLN A 49 -6.55 16.87 -7.72
C GLN A 49 -6.81 17.87 -6.58
N ILE A 50 -5.76 18.53 -6.10
CA ILE A 50 -5.92 19.55 -5.04
C ILE A 50 -6.82 20.69 -5.48
N SER A 51 -6.68 21.13 -6.74
CA SER A 51 -7.42 22.25 -7.31
C SER A 51 -8.91 21.98 -7.57
N THR A 52 -9.31 20.70 -7.53
CA THR A 52 -10.70 20.31 -7.82
C THR A 52 -11.27 19.44 -6.70
N PRO A 53 -12.54 19.61 -6.30
CA PRO A 53 -13.17 18.75 -5.32
C PRO A 53 -13.50 17.35 -5.86
N THR A 54 -13.37 17.16 -7.18
CA THR A 54 -13.76 15.91 -7.84
C THR A 54 -12.75 14.81 -7.52
N ARG A 55 -13.25 13.69 -7.02
CA ARG A 55 -12.45 12.48 -6.80
C ARG A 55 -12.25 11.75 -8.12
N LEU A 56 -11.07 11.17 -8.30
CA LEU A 56 -10.85 10.22 -9.39
C LEU A 56 -11.57 8.91 -9.07
N THR A 57 -12.09 8.27 -10.10
CA THR A 57 -12.80 6.99 -9.97
C THR A 57 -11.82 5.84 -10.20
N TYR A 58 -11.81 4.87 -9.29
CA TYR A 58 -11.09 3.63 -9.49
C TYR A 58 -11.76 2.80 -10.59
N VAL A 59 -10.97 2.31 -11.52
CA VAL A 59 -11.43 1.43 -12.60
C VAL A 59 -10.65 0.12 -12.55
N PRO A 60 -11.32 -1.02 -12.31
CA PRO A 60 -10.70 -2.34 -12.41
C PRO A 60 -10.20 -2.61 -13.84
N ASP A 61 -9.14 -3.42 -13.98
CA ASP A 61 -8.51 -3.70 -15.28
C ASP A 61 -9.49 -4.16 -16.36
N LEU A 62 -10.43 -5.03 -16.01
CA LEU A 62 -11.44 -5.51 -16.95
C LEU A 62 -12.29 -4.38 -17.53
N LEU A 63 -12.74 -3.45 -16.70
CA LEU A 63 -13.50 -2.27 -17.13
C LEU A 63 -12.63 -1.24 -17.83
N PHE A 64 -11.34 -1.14 -17.46
CA PHE A 64 -10.41 -0.22 -18.10
C PHE A 64 -10.26 -0.54 -19.59
N TYR A 65 -10.02 -1.80 -19.95
CA TYR A 65 -9.92 -2.21 -21.36
C TYR A 65 -11.25 -2.12 -22.15
N GLN A 66 -12.39 -2.09 -21.47
CA GLN A 66 -13.66 -1.79 -22.10
C GLN A 66 -13.86 -0.29 -22.37
N LEU A 67 -13.36 0.57 -21.47
CA LEU A 67 -13.41 2.04 -21.62
C LEU A 67 -12.34 2.54 -22.60
N VAL A 68 -11.20 1.86 -22.65
CA VAL A 68 -10.04 2.20 -23.47
C VAL A 68 -9.61 0.97 -24.26
N PRO A 69 -10.28 0.70 -25.40
CA PRO A 69 -9.98 -0.48 -26.22
C PRO A 69 -8.55 -0.50 -26.76
N ASN A 70 -7.99 0.67 -27.02
CA ASN A 70 -6.60 0.84 -27.45
C ASN A 70 -5.82 1.72 -26.44
N PRO A 71 -5.03 1.13 -25.53
CA PRO A 71 -4.25 1.88 -24.55
C PRO A 71 -3.19 2.80 -25.16
N GLU A 72 -2.76 2.53 -26.38
CA GLU A 72 -1.74 3.34 -27.08
C GLU A 72 -2.32 4.66 -27.62
N ASP A 73 -3.64 4.75 -27.82
CA ASP A 73 -4.34 5.94 -28.32
C ASP A 73 -4.97 6.77 -27.19
N ILE A 74 -4.46 6.67 -25.99
CA ILE A 74 -4.95 7.43 -24.85
C ILE A 74 -4.68 8.91 -25.03
N GLY A 75 -5.73 9.70 -25.21
CA GLY A 75 -5.64 11.16 -25.28
C GLY A 75 -5.14 11.76 -23.96
N SER A 76 -4.34 12.83 -24.05
CA SER A 76 -3.92 13.61 -22.89
C SER A 76 -5.05 14.55 -22.41
N GLY A 77 -5.14 14.73 -21.10
CA GLY A 77 -6.18 15.58 -20.49
C GLY A 77 -6.13 15.58 -18.97
N PRO A 78 -7.08 16.24 -18.29
CA PRO A 78 -7.16 16.17 -16.84
C PRO A 78 -7.58 14.74 -16.40
N PRO A 79 -6.82 14.09 -15.52
CA PRO A 79 -7.13 12.73 -15.04
C PRO A 79 -8.49 12.66 -14.35
N ARG A 80 -9.27 11.64 -14.67
CA ARG A 80 -10.59 11.37 -14.08
C ARG A 80 -10.70 9.99 -13.48
N TYR A 81 -9.93 9.05 -14.00
CA TYR A 81 -9.93 7.66 -13.61
C TYR A 81 -8.53 7.22 -13.20
N TYR A 82 -8.44 6.20 -12.40
CA TYR A 82 -7.19 5.55 -12.08
C TYR A 82 -7.37 4.04 -11.96
N ARG A 83 -6.32 3.32 -12.28
CA ARG A 83 -6.17 1.90 -11.97
C ARG A 83 -4.95 1.69 -11.08
N LEU A 84 -4.92 0.59 -10.37
CA LEU A 84 -3.89 0.28 -9.40
C LEU A 84 -3.56 -1.20 -9.47
N TRP A 85 -2.27 -1.52 -9.52
CA TRP A 85 -1.79 -2.88 -9.38
C TRP A 85 -0.54 -2.91 -8.53
N GLU A 86 -0.13 -4.10 -8.10
CA GLU A 86 1.06 -4.29 -7.26
C GLU A 86 2.19 -4.86 -8.11
N GLU A 87 3.38 -4.29 -7.96
CA GLU A 87 4.59 -4.75 -8.60
C GLU A 87 5.67 -5.06 -7.56
N THR A 88 6.64 -5.88 -7.98
CA THR A 88 7.83 -6.23 -7.20
C THR A 88 9.07 -5.91 -8.02
N GLY A 89 10.17 -5.56 -7.35
CA GLY A 89 11.44 -5.27 -8.01
C GLY A 89 11.82 -3.80 -7.94
N PHE A 90 12.29 -3.26 -9.05
CA PHE A 90 12.74 -1.87 -9.09
C PHE A 90 11.59 -0.92 -9.35
N SER A 91 11.41 0.08 -8.50
CA SER A 91 10.42 1.13 -8.69
C SER A 91 10.78 2.08 -9.83
N THR A 92 12.07 2.30 -10.01
CA THR A 92 12.65 3.09 -11.11
C THR A 92 13.78 2.29 -11.72
N ASN A 93 13.93 2.30 -13.03
CA ASN A 93 15.01 1.63 -13.73
C ASN A 93 16.13 2.61 -14.15
N LEU A 94 17.22 2.10 -14.68
CA LEU A 94 18.32 2.89 -15.17
C LEU A 94 17.93 3.59 -16.48
N ALA A 95 18.19 4.90 -16.58
CA ALA A 95 17.97 5.67 -17.81
C ALA A 95 19.11 5.48 -18.83
N ALA A 96 20.26 4.96 -18.42
CA ALA A 96 21.41 4.62 -19.23
C ALA A 96 22.25 3.57 -18.52
N ASP A 97 23.12 2.88 -19.24
CA ASP A 97 24.04 1.90 -18.68
C ASP A 97 24.85 2.50 -17.52
N ASP A 98 24.79 1.85 -16.36
CA ASP A 98 25.49 2.31 -15.16
C ASP A 98 25.67 1.18 -14.16
N THR A 99 26.53 1.42 -13.19
CA THR A 99 26.60 0.59 -11.97
C THR A 99 25.62 1.09 -10.92
N ILE A 100 25.26 0.21 -10.01
CA ILE A 100 24.38 0.53 -8.87
C ILE A 100 25.14 0.36 -7.56
N TYR A 101 24.67 1.00 -6.50
CA TYR A 101 25.14 0.70 -5.16
C TYR A 101 23.98 0.46 -4.20
N VAL A 102 24.25 -0.32 -3.18
CA VAL A 102 23.34 -0.57 -2.08
C VAL A 102 23.90 -0.04 -0.77
N VAL A 103 23.04 0.49 0.08
CA VAL A 103 23.41 1.05 1.38
C VAL A 103 22.27 0.82 2.37
N SER A 104 22.58 0.46 3.62
CA SER A 104 21.61 0.41 4.70
C SER A 104 21.55 1.74 5.48
N SER A 105 20.41 2.04 6.06
CA SER A 105 20.26 3.14 7.03
C SER A 105 20.81 2.80 8.41
N SER A 106 21.20 1.54 8.67
CA SER A 106 21.71 1.06 9.95
C SER A 106 23.13 0.49 9.84
N THR A 107 24.00 0.86 10.76
CA THR A 107 25.35 0.29 10.88
C THR A 107 25.37 -1.17 11.29
N SER A 108 24.26 -1.69 11.84
CA SER A 108 24.11 -3.10 12.25
C SER A 108 23.98 -4.07 11.09
N ASP A 109 23.65 -3.58 9.90
CA ASP A 109 23.47 -4.40 8.70
C ASP A 109 24.80 -4.60 7.96
N GLY A 110 25.67 -5.37 8.56
CA GLY A 110 27.00 -5.68 8.04
C GLY A 110 27.03 -6.91 7.14
N SER A 111 28.20 -7.56 7.11
CA SER A 111 28.52 -8.67 6.17
C SER A 111 27.68 -9.94 6.34
N ALA A 112 26.84 -10.04 7.37
CA ALA A 112 25.88 -11.13 7.52
C ALA A 112 24.71 -11.05 6.53
N PHE A 113 24.49 -9.87 5.96
CA PHE A 113 23.38 -9.61 5.05
C PHE A 113 23.89 -9.38 3.62
N ASN A 114 23.13 -9.86 2.65
CA ASN A 114 23.44 -9.61 1.27
C ASN A 114 22.18 -9.23 0.48
N VAL A 115 22.40 -8.50 -0.61
CA VAL A 115 21.37 -8.09 -1.58
C VAL A 115 21.69 -8.75 -2.89
N ARG A 116 20.74 -9.51 -3.42
CA ARG A 116 20.82 -10.17 -4.71
C ARG A 116 20.09 -9.32 -5.74
N VAL A 117 20.80 -8.96 -6.80
CA VAL A 117 20.27 -8.21 -7.93
C VAL A 117 20.29 -9.10 -9.16
N VAL A 118 19.22 -9.09 -9.93
CA VAL A 118 19.06 -9.78 -11.19
C VAL A 118 18.71 -8.74 -12.25
N GLY A 119 19.41 -8.78 -13.35
CA GLY A 119 19.19 -7.82 -14.45
C GLY A 119 19.98 -8.20 -15.68
N ARG A 120 19.95 -7.34 -16.70
CA ARG A 120 20.79 -7.44 -17.90
C ARG A 120 22.02 -6.55 -17.73
N ASN A 121 23.15 -7.05 -18.12
CA ASN A 121 24.37 -6.26 -18.22
C ASN A 121 24.37 -5.44 -19.53
N SER A 122 25.35 -4.55 -19.70
CA SER A 122 25.50 -3.73 -20.90
C SER A 122 25.71 -4.54 -22.21
N SER A 123 25.93 -5.85 -22.13
CA SER A 123 25.97 -6.77 -23.29
C SER A 123 24.60 -7.43 -23.55
N GLY A 124 23.55 -7.10 -22.76
CA GLY A 124 22.20 -7.68 -22.88
C GLY A 124 22.03 -9.06 -22.25
N GLU A 125 23.06 -9.61 -21.57
CA GLU A 125 23.01 -10.90 -20.92
C GLU A 125 22.38 -10.80 -19.52
N VAL A 126 21.55 -11.78 -19.16
CA VAL A 126 20.97 -11.84 -17.81
C VAL A 126 22.03 -12.29 -16.80
N VAL A 127 22.33 -11.44 -15.86
CA VAL A 127 23.35 -11.63 -14.83
C VAL A 127 22.70 -11.56 -13.44
N VAL A 128 23.29 -12.29 -12.51
CA VAL A 128 22.94 -12.25 -11.08
C VAL A 128 24.16 -11.79 -10.31
N GLU A 129 24.04 -10.70 -9.58
CA GLU A 129 25.09 -10.22 -8.69
C GLU A 129 24.62 -10.20 -7.24
N THR A 130 25.49 -10.56 -6.32
CA THR A 130 25.23 -10.53 -4.87
C THR A 130 26.15 -9.51 -4.22
N LEU A 131 25.56 -8.48 -3.63
CA LEU A 131 26.24 -7.40 -2.94
C LEU A 131 26.18 -7.65 -1.43
N ILE A 132 27.32 -7.75 -0.78
CA ILE A 132 27.40 -7.97 0.67
C ILE A 132 27.33 -6.61 1.36
N LEU A 133 26.35 -6.42 2.24
CA LEU A 133 26.15 -5.14 2.93
C LEU A 133 27.33 -4.77 3.84
N ASN A 134 27.58 -3.49 3.97
CA ASN A 134 28.59 -2.91 4.85
C ASN A 134 28.01 -1.74 5.68
N GLY A 135 26.86 -2.02 6.35
CA GLY A 135 26.15 -1.02 7.14
C GLY A 135 25.76 0.20 6.31
N THR A 136 26.15 1.37 6.79
CA THR A 136 25.88 2.67 6.14
C THR A 136 26.92 3.05 5.07
N THR A 137 27.80 2.12 4.70
CA THR A 137 28.78 2.33 3.63
C THR A 137 28.23 1.80 2.30
N ASN A 138 28.38 2.58 1.24
CA ASN A 138 27.95 2.19 -0.11
C ASN A 138 28.72 0.96 -0.60
N VAL A 139 28.01 -0.03 -1.09
CA VAL A 139 28.57 -1.20 -1.77
C VAL A 139 28.15 -1.16 -3.22
N THR A 140 29.11 -0.89 -4.11
CA THR A 140 28.86 -0.73 -5.55
C THR A 140 28.95 -2.07 -6.27
N SER A 141 28.07 -2.28 -7.25
CA SER A 141 28.13 -3.45 -8.13
C SER A 141 29.37 -3.45 -9.02
N THR A 142 29.86 -4.62 -9.33
CA THR A 142 30.93 -4.81 -10.33
C THR A 142 30.36 -4.86 -11.76
N THR A 143 29.09 -5.24 -11.87
CA THR A 143 28.38 -5.28 -13.14
C THR A 143 27.92 -3.89 -13.55
N THR A 144 28.16 -3.52 -14.81
CA THR A 144 27.50 -2.40 -15.47
C THR A 144 26.18 -2.93 -16.03
N TRP A 145 25.08 -2.41 -15.52
CA TRP A 145 23.73 -2.82 -15.90
C TRP A 145 23.25 -2.01 -17.09
N ASP A 146 22.51 -2.67 -17.97
CA ASP A 146 21.89 -2.06 -19.15
C ASP A 146 20.79 -1.04 -18.76
N SER A 147 20.54 -0.07 -19.64
CA SER A 147 19.37 0.81 -19.52
C SER A 147 18.10 -0.02 -19.48
N ASP A 148 17.19 0.27 -18.53
CA ASP A 148 15.98 -0.53 -18.27
C ASP A 148 16.25 -2.03 -17.99
N GLY A 149 17.51 -2.40 -17.72
CA GLY A 149 17.94 -3.79 -17.57
C GLY A 149 17.69 -4.42 -16.21
N LEU A 150 17.40 -3.65 -15.17
CA LEU A 150 17.19 -4.18 -13.82
C LEU A 150 15.83 -4.87 -13.70
N MET A 151 15.82 -6.13 -13.22
CA MET A 151 14.62 -6.97 -13.19
C MET A 151 14.14 -7.24 -11.76
N GLN A 152 15.04 -7.63 -10.88
CA GLN A 152 14.69 -8.06 -9.53
C GLN A 152 15.75 -7.66 -8.51
N ILE A 153 15.31 -7.31 -7.32
CA ILE A 153 16.18 -7.12 -6.15
C ILE A 153 15.55 -7.84 -4.96
N SER A 154 16.39 -8.47 -4.14
CA SER A 154 15.96 -9.16 -2.92
C SER A 154 17.10 -9.19 -1.91
N LYS A 155 16.78 -9.31 -0.63
CA LYS A 155 17.76 -9.47 0.44
C LYS A 155 17.66 -10.85 1.11
N SER A 156 18.74 -11.28 1.73
CA SER A 156 18.86 -12.62 2.31
C SER A 156 18.04 -12.83 3.57
N ALA A 157 17.86 -11.79 4.38
CA ALA A 157 17.14 -11.84 5.66
C ALA A 157 16.58 -10.46 6.03
N ALA A 158 15.73 -10.41 7.06
CA ALA A 158 15.29 -9.16 7.67
C ALA A 158 16.49 -8.38 8.22
N THR A 159 16.52 -7.07 7.97
CA THR A 159 17.57 -6.13 8.35
C THR A 159 17.12 -5.22 9.48
N THR A 160 18.03 -4.50 10.09
CA THR A 160 17.69 -3.48 11.10
C THR A 160 17.28 -2.17 10.46
N GLY A 161 17.95 -1.81 9.37
CA GLY A 161 17.68 -0.60 8.60
C GLY A 161 17.01 -0.91 7.26
N THR A 162 16.53 0.15 6.63
CA THR A 162 16.05 0.15 5.25
C THR A 162 17.25 0.13 4.31
N ILE A 163 17.22 -0.72 3.28
CA ILE A 163 18.25 -0.80 2.26
C ILE A 163 17.80 0.01 1.05
N SER A 164 18.60 1.00 0.68
CA SER A 164 18.40 1.76 -0.55
C SER A 164 19.30 1.23 -1.65
N CYS A 165 18.74 0.95 -2.82
CA CYS A 165 19.51 0.69 -4.05
C CYS A 165 19.46 1.94 -4.94
N ARG A 166 20.62 2.43 -5.34
CA ARG A 166 20.76 3.69 -6.07
C ARG A 166 21.67 3.54 -7.26
N ARG A 167 21.46 4.38 -8.27
CA ARG A 167 22.36 4.58 -9.38
C ARG A 167 23.67 5.24 -8.91
N THR A 168 24.82 4.79 -9.44
CA THR A 168 26.11 5.31 -8.98
C THR A 168 26.35 6.75 -9.43
N THR A 169 26.04 7.09 -10.68
CA THR A 169 26.35 8.40 -11.26
C THR A 169 25.52 9.54 -10.66
N GLU A 170 24.23 9.34 -10.41
CA GLU A 170 23.31 10.43 -10.00
C GLU A 170 22.72 10.21 -8.61
N ALA A 171 23.05 9.13 -7.92
CA ALA A 171 22.46 8.69 -6.65
C ALA A 171 20.92 8.57 -6.69
N THR A 172 20.32 8.44 -7.88
CA THR A 172 18.88 8.28 -8.05
C THR A 172 18.42 7.00 -7.38
N LEU A 173 17.36 7.07 -6.59
CA LEU A 173 16.78 5.92 -5.92
C LEU A 173 16.08 5.02 -6.94
N LEU A 174 16.50 3.77 -7.02
CA LEU A 174 15.95 2.76 -7.94
C LEU A 174 14.99 1.82 -7.22
N SER A 175 15.29 1.47 -5.99
CA SER A 175 14.45 0.62 -5.16
C SER A 175 14.78 0.77 -3.68
N GLU A 176 13.82 0.46 -2.84
CA GLU A 176 13.95 0.47 -1.39
C GLU A 176 13.40 -0.83 -0.81
N LEU A 177 14.16 -1.44 0.11
CA LEU A 177 13.78 -2.66 0.81
C LEU A 177 13.64 -2.34 2.29
N GLU A 178 12.42 -2.40 2.78
CA GLU A 178 12.11 -2.22 4.20
C GLU A 178 12.70 -3.35 5.07
N PRO A 179 12.92 -3.11 6.37
CA PRO A 179 13.60 -4.06 7.25
C PRO A 179 13.06 -5.47 7.24
N ASP A 180 11.76 -5.65 7.19
CA ASP A 180 11.03 -6.92 7.24
C ASP A 180 10.69 -7.52 5.87
N ASN A 181 10.76 -6.74 4.79
CA ASN A 181 10.47 -7.16 3.43
C ASN A 181 11.73 -7.72 2.73
N LEU A 182 11.67 -8.97 2.30
CA LEU A 182 12.78 -9.61 1.56
C LEU A 182 12.90 -9.12 0.12
N ALA A 183 11.82 -8.64 -0.47
CA ALA A 183 11.77 -8.04 -1.79
C ALA A 183 10.90 -6.78 -1.75
N PRO A 184 11.23 -5.75 -2.50
CA PRO A 184 10.41 -4.53 -2.53
C PRO A 184 9.06 -4.83 -3.17
N ARG A 185 8.03 -4.23 -2.60
CA ARG A 185 6.67 -4.25 -3.13
C ARG A 185 6.14 -2.84 -3.13
N PHE A 186 5.66 -2.39 -4.26
CA PHE A 186 5.06 -1.08 -4.42
C PHE A 186 3.83 -1.16 -5.30
N LYS A 187 2.94 -0.19 -5.14
CA LYS A 187 1.77 -0.07 -6.00
C LYS A 187 2.06 0.89 -7.12
N ARG A 188 1.69 0.49 -8.34
CA ARG A 188 1.75 1.34 -9.51
C ARG A 188 0.36 1.88 -9.79
N LEU A 189 0.29 3.20 -9.87
CA LEU A 189 -0.90 3.96 -10.18
C LEU A 189 -0.83 4.41 -11.64
N SER A 190 -1.83 4.08 -12.45
CA SER A 190 -2.01 4.63 -13.79
C SER A 190 -3.15 5.63 -13.78
N LEU A 191 -2.92 6.80 -14.35
CA LEU A 191 -3.89 7.89 -14.46
C LEU A 191 -4.47 7.96 -15.87
N PHE A 192 -5.79 8.15 -15.94
CA PHE A 192 -6.50 8.24 -17.21
C PHE A 192 -7.53 9.39 -17.22
N PRO A 193 -7.56 10.25 -18.25
CA PRO A 193 -6.59 10.45 -19.35
C PRO A 193 -5.16 10.74 -18.83
N ILE A 194 -4.16 10.59 -19.69
CA ILE A 194 -2.77 10.92 -19.35
C ILE A 194 -2.69 12.41 -18.98
N PRO A 195 -2.02 12.81 -17.90
CA PRO A 195 -1.94 14.21 -17.49
C PRO A 195 -1.36 15.11 -18.58
N SER A 196 -2.13 16.09 -19.05
CA SER A 196 -1.67 17.10 -20.01
C SER A 196 -0.95 18.29 -19.36
N ALA A 197 -0.96 18.34 -18.03
CA ALA A 197 -0.31 19.39 -17.25
C ALA A 197 0.19 18.82 -15.92
N ALA A 198 1.24 19.43 -15.37
CA ALA A 198 1.70 19.13 -14.02
C ALA A 198 0.67 19.67 -13.00
N VAL A 199 0.00 18.78 -12.29
CA VAL A 199 -0.98 19.11 -11.25
C VAL A 199 -0.63 18.36 -9.97
N THR A 200 -0.91 18.94 -8.81
CA THR A 200 -0.70 18.28 -7.54
C THR A 200 -1.90 17.39 -7.22
N MET A 201 -1.61 16.11 -7.05
CA MET A 201 -2.57 15.10 -6.61
C MET A 201 -2.57 15.02 -5.09
N TYR A 202 -3.74 14.82 -4.52
CA TYR A 202 -3.96 14.55 -3.11
C TYR A 202 -4.41 13.10 -2.95
N LEU A 203 -3.66 12.35 -2.17
CA LEU A 203 -3.85 10.94 -1.90
C LEU A 203 -4.15 10.73 -0.42
N GLU A 204 -5.29 10.13 -0.09
CA GLU A 204 -5.54 9.52 1.20
C GLU A 204 -5.51 8.02 1.05
N TYR A 205 -4.78 7.37 1.96
CA TYR A 205 -4.57 5.93 1.89
C TYR A 205 -4.59 5.31 3.29
N PHE A 206 -4.71 3.99 3.33
CA PHE A 206 -4.47 3.19 4.52
C PHE A 206 -3.05 2.66 4.46
N GLU A 207 -2.32 2.85 5.54
CA GLU A 207 -0.95 2.38 5.71
C GLU A 207 -0.96 0.85 5.83
N ARG A 208 0.04 0.18 5.22
CA ARG A 208 0.27 -1.26 5.34
C ARG A 208 0.64 -1.61 6.78
N TYR A 209 0.29 -2.82 7.21
CA TYR A 209 0.75 -3.32 8.49
C TYR A 209 2.28 -3.37 8.54
N ARG A 210 2.86 -2.74 9.56
CA ARG A 210 4.30 -2.74 9.83
C ARG A 210 4.60 -3.83 10.87
N TYR A 211 5.40 -4.81 10.45
CA TYR A 211 5.82 -5.89 11.33
C TYR A 211 6.73 -5.40 12.44
N LEU A 212 6.53 -5.92 13.65
CA LEU A 212 7.40 -5.67 14.79
C LEU A 212 8.58 -6.63 14.71
N VAL A 213 9.79 -6.10 14.63
CA VAL A 213 11.03 -6.87 14.48
C VAL A 213 11.83 -6.85 15.80
N HIS A 214 11.86 -5.71 16.47
CA HIS A 214 12.59 -5.49 17.70
C HIS A 214 11.65 -5.36 18.91
N ASP A 215 12.16 -5.66 20.11
CA ASP A 215 11.40 -5.53 21.36
C ASP A 215 11.03 -4.09 21.71
N THR A 216 11.70 -3.12 21.07
CA THR A 216 11.44 -1.68 21.21
C THR A 216 10.42 -1.14 20.22
N ASP A 217 10.00 -1.95 19.25
CA ASP A 217 9.06 -1.51 18.22
C ASP A 217 7.68 -1.27 18.83
N VAL A 218 7.04 -0.19 18.37
CA VAL A 218 5.71 0.20 18.84
C VAL A 218 4.66 -0.22 17.81
N PRO A 219 3.61 -0.95 18.22
CA PRO A 219 2.51 -1.30 17.34
C PRO A 219 1.83 -0.05 16.76
N GLN A 220 1.34 -0.13 15.53
CA GLN A 220 0.54 0.94 14.90
C GLN A 220 -0.82 1.16 15.57
N ILE A 221 -1.22 0.26 16.47
CA ILE A 221 -2.48 0.30 17.22
C ILE A 221 -2.34 1.26 18.40
N ASP A 222 -3.39 2.05 18.68
CA ASP A 222 -3.43 2.92 19.85
C ASP A 222 -3.19 2.13 21.15
N ALA A 223 -2.38 2.70 22.04
CA ALA A 223 -1.95 2.07 23.29
C ALA A 223 -3.11 1.54 24.16
N GLN A 224 -4.28 2.19 24.13
CA GLN A 224 -5.47 1.73 24.83
C GLN A 224 -5.96 0.34 24.38
N TRP A 225 -5.59 -0.09 23.16
CA TRP A 225 -5.98 -1.36 22.57
C TRP A 225 -4.89 -2.43 22.58
N ASN A 226 -3.74 -2.16 23.20
CA ASN A 226 -2.67 -3.14 23.31
C ASN A 226 -3.08 -4.45 23.98
N TRP A 227 -4.09 -4.39 24.84
CA TRP A 227 -4.66 -5.59 25.45
C TRP A 227 -5.34 -6.51 24.43
N VAL A 228 -5.97 -5.96 23.39
CA VAL A 228 -6.59 -6.76 22.30
C VAL A 228 -5.50 -7.50 21.53
N LEU A 229 -4.40 -6.80 21.18
CA LEU A 229 -3.25 -7.41 20.56
C LEU A 229 -2.66 -8.55 21.39
N ARG A 230 -2.55 -8.33 22.71
CA ARG A 230 -2.06 -9.34 23.66
C ARG A 230 -2.98 -10.57 23.71
N GLU A 231 -4.28 -10.39 23.84
CA GLU A 231 -5.24 -11.49 23.93
C GLU A 231 -5.27 -12.34 22.65
N GLY A 232 -5.21 -11.70 21.48
CA GLY A 232 -5.10 -12.41 20.21
C GLY A 232 -3.77 -13.20 20.08
N ALA A 233 -2.66 -12.62 20.52
CA ALA A 233 -1.37 -13.30 20.52
C ALA A 233 -1.34 -14.50 21.50
N LEU A 234 -1.98 -14.35 22.68
CA LEU A 234 -2.13 -15.44 23.64
C LEU A 234 -2.99 -16.57 23.09
N SER A 235 -4.09 -16.27 22.41
CA SER A 235 -4.92 -17.28 21.74
C SER A 235 -4.08 -18.12 20.77
N LYS A 236 -3.29 -17.49 19.89
CA LYS A 236 -2.41 -18.19 18.95
C LYS A 236 -1.28 -18.99 19.65
N ALA A 237 -0.78 -18.48 20.76
CA ALA A 237 0.22 -19.18 21.56
C ALA A 237 -0.34 -20.44 22.23
N TRP A 238 -1.58 -20.40 22.72
CA TRP A 238 -2.26 -21.58 23.30
C TRP A 238 -2.69 -22.57 22.21
N GLU A 239 -3.08 -22.12 21.02
CA GLU A 239 -3.29 -22.96 19.86
C GLU A 239 -2.03 -23.76 19.52
N TYR A 240 -0.86 -23.10 19.46
CA TYR A 240 0.42 -23.76 19.25
C TYR A 240 0.75 -24.80 20.34
N LYS A 241 0.35 -24.52 21.60
CA LYS A 241 0.52 -25.45 22.72
C LYS A 241 -0.57 -26.52 22.81
N GLN A 242 -1.50 -26.56 21.86
CA GLN A 242 -2.63 -27.52 21.81
C GLN A 242 -3.53 -27.46 23.07
N ASN A 243 -3.65 -26.30 23.70
CA ASN A 243 -4.57 -26.07 24.84
C ASN A 243 -5.82 -25.36 24.35
N GLU A 244 -6.80 -26.15 23.90
CA GLU A 244 -8.04 -25.66 23.31
C GLU A 244 -8.86 -24.80 24.26
N GLN A 245 -8.95 -25.13 25.53
CA GLN A 245 -9.74 -24.41 26.51
C GLN A 245 -9.25 -22.97 26.70
N LEU A 246 -7.93 -22.77 26.87
CA LEU A 246 -7.33 -21.44 27.02
C LEU A 246 -7.34 -20.68 25.69
N MET A 247 -7.11 -21.37 24.57
CA MET A 247 -7.20 -20.77 23.24
C MET A 247 -8.57 -20.17 23.01
N LEU A 248 -9.65 -20.89 23.24
CA LEU A 248 -11.02 -20.41 23.06
C LEU A 248 -11.37 -19.25 24.01
N ALA A 249 -10.92 -19.30 25.27
CA ALA A 249 -11.14 -18.22 26.23
C ALA A 249 -10.49 -16.90 25.75
N HIS A 250 -9.22 -16.93 25.37
CA HIS A 250 -8.51 -15.75 24.87
C HIS A 250 -9.05 -15.28 23.51
N ARG A 251 -9.46 -16.20 22.64
CA ARG A 251 -10.08 -15.88 21.34
C ARG A 251 -11.39 -15.12 21.51
N ALA A 252 -12.25 -15.53 22.43
CA ALA A 252 -13.50 -14.84 22.70
C ALA A 252 -13.28 -13.40 23.20
N ILE A 253 -12.28 -13.19 24.08
CA ILE A 253 -11.91 -11.86 24.57
C ILE A 253 -11.37 -10.99 23.41
N PHE A 254 -10.54 -11.56 22.57
CA PHE A 254 -9.99 -10.88 21.39
C PHE A 254 -11.08 -10.42 20.43
N GLU A 255 -12.03 -11.28 20.07
CA GLU A 255 -13.14 -10.96 19.17
C GLU A 255 -14.05 -9.87 19.73
N GLN A 256 -14.36 -9.93 21.03
CA GLN A 256 -15.09 -8.84 21.70
C GLN A 256 -14.30 -7.52 21.67
N GLY A 257 -12.98 -7.61 21.83
CA GLY A 257 -12.09 -6.47 21.72
C GLY A 257 -12.16 -5.82 20.34
N LEU A 258 -12.08 -6.61 19.26
CA LEU A 258 -12.19 -6.13 17.88
C LEU A 258 -13.52 -5.41 17.61
N ILE A 259 -14.63 -5.96 18.13
CA ILE A 259 -15.95 -5.32 17.99
C ILE A 259 -15.97 -3.96 18.69
N ARG A 260 -15.44 -3.86 19.92
CA ARG A 260 -15.36 -2.60 20.66
C ARG A 260 -14.46 -1.57 19.97
N MET A 261 -13.30 -2.00 19.46
CA MET A 261 -12.42 -1.15 18.65
C MET A 261 -13.17 -0.56 17.45
N ARG A 262 -13.87 -1.41 16.70
CA ARG A 262 -14.65 -0.98 15.52
C ARG A 262 -15.77 -0.01 15.89
N GLU A 263 -16.50 -0.28 16.97
CA GLU A 263 -17.57 0.61 17.45
C GLU A 263 -17.04 1.99 17.85
N GLN A 264 -15.87 2.03 18.49
CA GLN A 264 -15.24 3.30 18.83
C GLN A 264 -14.73 4.04 17.59
N ASP A 265 -14.07 3.32 16.68
CA ASP A 265 -13.55 3.90 15.45
C ASP A 265 -14.66 4.44 14.55
N SER A 266 -15.77 3.70 14.42
CA SER A 266 -16.92 4.11 13.59
C SER A 266 -17.63 5.37 14.13
N ARG A 267 -17.59 5.63 15.43
CA ARG A 267 -18.16 6.84 16.03
C ARG A 267 -17.40 8.11 15.62
N ASN A 268 -16.13 7.99 15.27
CA ASN A 268 -15.27 9.12 14.90
C ASN A 268 -15.36 9.46 13.41
N VAL A 269 -15.90 8.56 12.57
CA VAL A 269 -15.70 8.64 11.13
C VAL A 269 -16.68 9.57 10.40
N ASP A 270 -17.91 9.77 10.87
CA ASP A 270 -18.89 10.55 10.09
C ASP A 270 -20.00 11.22 10.93
N TYR A 271 -19.72 11.60 12.15
CA TYR A 271 -20.65 12.48 12.83
C TYR A 271 -20.47 13.91 12.29
N VAL A 272 -20.99 14.15 11.10
CA VAL A 272 -21.38 15.50 10.71
C VAL A 272 -22.70 15.76 11.42
N PRO A 273 -22.76 16.65 12.44
CA PRO A 273 -24.02 17.06 13.03
C PRO A 273 -24.79 17.80 11.93
N VAL A 274 -25.61 17.04 11.22
CA VAL A 274 -26.50 17.64 10.24
C VAL A 274 -27.60 18.32 11.02
N LEU A 275 -27.38 19.57 11.35
CA LEU A 275 -28.43 20.49 11.81
C LEU A 275 -29.39 20.76 10.62
N GLN A 276 -30.02 19.69 10.12
CA GLN A 276 -31.10 19.85 9.15
C GLN A 276 -32.43 19.82 9.91
N PRO A 277 -33.28 20.85 9.72
CA PRO A 277 -34.63 20.82 10.26
C PRO A 277 -35.36 19.54 9.80
N ARG A 278 -36.00 18.85 10.71
CA ARG A 278 -36.68 17.55 10.50
C ARG A 278 -37.60 17.50 9.26
N ARG A 279 -38.04 18.65 8.73
CA ARG A 279 -38.85 18.76 7.52
C ARG A 279 -38.09 18.52 6.20
N LEU A 280 -36.77 18.82 6.13
CA LEU A 280 -35.98 18.61 4.93
C LEU A 280 -35.58 17.14 4.74
N VAL A 281 -35.35 16.43 5.84
CA VAL A 281 -35.01 15.00 5.79
C VAL A 281 -36.20 14.17 5.24
N SER A 282 -37.44 14.50 5.66
CA SER A 282 -38.61 13.78 5.18
C SER A 282 -38.88 14.00 3.67
N SER A 283 -38.56 15.19 3.13
CA SER A 283 -38.75 15.48 1.70
C SER A 283 -37.67 14.85 0.82
N ILE A 284 -36.43 14.72 1.30
CA ILE A 284 -35.35 14.07 0.57
C ILE A 284 -35.55 12.54 0.56
N VAL A 285 -35.89 11.97 1.71
CA VAL A 285 -36.18 10.53 1.81
C VAL A 285 -37.39 10.17 0.96
N LYS A 286 -38.43 10.99 0.94
CA LYS A 286 -39.61 10.76 0.11
C LYS A 286 -39.30 10.83 -1.39
N ARG A 287 -38.50 11.81 -1.84
CA ARG A 287 -38.04 11.89 -3.24
C ARG A 287 -37.16 10.71 -3.63
N TYR A 288 -36.32 10.21 -2.73
CA TYR A 288 -35.50 9.02 -3.00
C TYR A 288 -36.35 7.74 -3.05
N ALA A 289 -37.32 7.58 -2.15
CA ALA A 289 -38.26 6.47 -2.18
C ALA A 289 -39.12 6.48 -3.44
N ASP A 290 -39.64 7.65 -3.85
CA ASP A 290 -40.43 7.83 -5.06
C ASP A 290 -39.60 7.59 -6.34
N SER A 291 -38.29 7.90 -6.35
CA SER A 291 -37.40 7.60 -7.48
C SER A 291 -37.07 6.11 -7.60
N ILE A 292 -37.02 5.38 -6.49
CA ILE A 292 -36.76 3.93 -6.49
C ILE A 292 -38.03 3.15 -6.90
N SER A 293 -39.22 3.60 -6.44
CA SER A 293 -40.48 2.92 -6.79
C SER A 293 -40.85 3.04 -8.28
N ASN A 294 -40.38 4.09 -8.96
CA ASN A 294 -40.60 4.27 -10.41
C ASN A 294 -39.53 3.56 -11.27
N SER A 295 -38.49 2.96 -10.68
CA SER A 295 -37.38 2.33 -11.43
C SER A 295 -37.54 0.81 -11.60
N PHE A 296 -38.49 0.18 -10.93
CA PHE A 296 -38.76 -1.25 -11.08
C PHE A 296 -40.18 -1.48 -11.64
N PRO A 297 -40.30 -1.98 -12.88
CA PRO A 297 -41.60 -2.45 -13.36
C PRO A 297 -42.00 -3.65 -12.53
N VAL A 298 -43.12 -3.53 -11.82
CA VAL A 298 -43.78 -4.66 -11.16
C VAL A 298 -44.32 -5.56 -12.24
N TYR A 299 -43.64 -6.67 -12.49
CA TYR A 299 -44.24 -7.77 -13.28
C TYR A 299 -45.39 -8.34 -12.48
N GLY A 300 -46.63 -8.00 -12.91
CA GLY A 300 -47.81 -8.59 -12.38
C GLY A 300 -47.81 -10.08 -12.68
N VAL A 301 -47.86 -10.90 -11.64
CA VAL A 301 -48.20 -12.33 -11.74
C VAL A 301 -49.71 -12.36 -12.03
N GLY A 302 -50.06 -12.60 -13.27
CA GLY A 302 -51.44 -12.85 -13.68
C GLY A 302 -51.93 -14.16 -13.08
N ALA A 303 -53.14 -14.13 -12.55
CA ALA A 303 -53.94 -15.26 -12.09
C ALA A 303 -54.39 -16.12 -13.29
#